data_ea81bd253115a20c1d497ced4ef29fde
#
_entry.id   ea81bd253115a20c1d497ced4ef29fde
#
_cell.length_a   1.000
_cell.length_b   1.000
_cell.length_c   1.000
_cell.angle_alpha   90.00
_cell.angle_beta   90.00
_cell.angle_gamma   90.00
#
_symmetry.space_group_name_H-M   'P 1'
#
loop_
_entity.id
_entity.type
_entity.pdbx_description
1 polymer ?
#
loop_
_entity_poly.entity_id
_entity_poly.type
_entity_poly.pdbx_seq_one_letter_code
_entity_poly.pdbx_strand_id
1 'polypeptide(L)'
;SKGLPNGVPVDEWGIRMEAGTCNPVGANVSRGGATNGPAAVYAIRKWDEWLRAYAPPGAAAMDFYQSLPSLSSGNVAQQIFWYTAFTASLVGKDPNNKVVDANGMPLWRMGPSPKGPYWEEGMKLGYQDVGSWTLFKSTDVERRKAAWLYAQFAVSKTVSLKKADVGLTFVRKSTVNHKHFTKRAPELGGLIEFYRSDNRNVWSPTGINVPDYPKLAQLWWQHIGEVNSGTFTPQQTMDRLADEMDLVMS
;
A
#
# COMPACT_ATOMS: atom_id res chain seq x y z
N SER A 1 7.82 15.45 -4.34
CA SER A 1 8.21 14.35 -5.22
C SER A 1 9.28 14.85 -6.17
N LYS A 2 10.43 14.21 -6.16
CA LYS A 2 11.36 14.37 -7.27
C LYS A 2 10.70 13.70 -8.46
N GLY A 3 10.34 14.47 -9.46
CA GLY A 3 9.81 13.98 -10.72
C GLY A 3 10.85 13.16 -11.51
N LEU A 4 10.59 13.01 -12.79
CA LEU A 4 11.61 12.51 -13.74
C LEU A 4 12.90 13.33 -13.64
N PRO A 5 14.05 12.84 -14.10
CA PRO A 5 15.34 13.54 -14.01
C PRO A 5 15.35 15.00 -14.51
N ASN A 6 14.39 15.36 -15.36
CA ASN A 6 14.17 16.72 -15.84
C ASN A 6 13.26 17.59 -14.95
N GLY A 7 12.88 17.10 -13.77
CA GLY A 7 12.01 17.81 -12.83
C GLY A 7 10.53 17.83 -13.18
N VAL A 8 10.10 17.05 -14.17
CA VAL A 8 8.68 16.95 -14.54
C VAL A 8 7.94 16.16 -13.45
N PRO A 9 6.85 16.69 -12.87
CA PRO A 9 6.09 15.99 -11.87
C PRO A 9 5.34 14.79 -12.50
N VAL A 10 5.55 13.62 -11.93
CA VAL A 10 4.75 12.41 -12.19
C VAL A 10 4.16 11.94 -10.87
N ASP A 11 3.00 11.32 -10.93
CA ASP A 11 2.40 10.66 -9.79
C ASP A 11 3.05 9.29 -9.51
N GLU A 12 2.53 8.58 -8.52
CA GLU A 12 3.02 7.26 -8.12
C GLU A 12 2.79 6.16 -9.17
N TRP A 13 1.94 6.39 -10.16
CA TRP A 13 1.69 5.47 -11.28
C TRP A 13 2.48 5.84 -12.53
N GLY A 14 3.28 6.89 -12.45
CA GLY A 14 4.05 7.38 -13.57
C GLY A 14 3.26 8.28 -14.52
N ILE A 15 2.07 8.74 -14.13
CA ILE A 15 1.28 9.69 -14.92
C ILE A 15 1.86 11.09 -14.74
N ARG A 16 2.24 11.74 -15.83
CA ARG A 16 2.60 13.15 -15.81
C ARG A 16 1.37 14.00 -15.59
N MET A 17 1.46 14.89 -14.62
CA MET A 17 0.43 15.87 -14.31
C MET A 17 0.84 17.26 -14.78
N GLU A 18 -0.12 18.06 -15.20
CA GLU A 18 0.10 19.49 -15.40
C GLU A 18 0.35 20.17 -14.05
N ALA A 19 1.41 20.98 -13.97
CA ALA A 19 1.84 21.57 -12.72
C ALA A 19 0.74 22.44 -12.08
N GLY A 20 0.43 22.16 -10.80
CA GLY A 20 -0.58 22.90 -10.03
C GLY A 20 -2.03 22.57 -10.37
N THR A 21 -2.27 21.57 -11.19
CA THR A 21 -3.62 21.10 -11.56
C THR A 21 -3.79 19.60 -11.27
N CYS A 22 -5.00 19.09 -11.48
CA CYS A 22 -5.30 17.66 -11.49
C CYS A 22 -5.47 17.13 -12.93
N ASN A 23 -4.95 17.84 -13.94
CA ASN A 23 -5.07 17.43 -15.32
C ASN A 23 -3.94 16.46 -15.71
N PRO A 24 -4.24 15.24 -16.13
CA PRO A 24 -3.24 14.31 -16.63
C PRO A 24 -2.75 14.75 -18.01
N VAL A 25 -1.44 14.64 -18.23
CA VAL A 25 -0.80 14.94 -19.52
C VAL A 25 -0.51 13.65 -20.28
N GLY A 26 -0.08 12.61 -19.60
CA GLY A 26 0.18 11.32 -20.20
C GLY A 26 0.88 10.34 -19.28
N ALA A 27 0.70 9.06 -19.56
CA ALA A 27 1.33 7.94 -18.87
C ALA A 27 2.58 7.46 -19.62
N ASN A 28 2.55 7.48 -20.96
CA ASN A 28 3.65 7.05 -21.81
C ASN A 28 4.84 8.01 -21.72
N VAL A 29 6.08 7.46 -21.77
CA VAL A 29 7.33 8.26 -21.81
C VAL A 29 7.35 9.27 -22.94
N SER A 30 6.76 8.94 -24.09
CA SER A 30 6.65 9.84 -25.24
C SER A 30 5.82 11.10 -24.93
N ARG A 31 4.95 11.04 -23.94
CA ARG A 31 4.13 12.17 -23.45
C ARG A 31 4.67 12.75 -22.14
N GLY A 32 5.87 12.34 -21.74
CA GLY A 32 6.55 12.79 -20.54
C GLY A 32 6.10 12.08 -19.26
N GLY A 33 5.32 10.99 -19.38
CA GLY A 33 5.03 10.07 -18.30
C GLY A 33 6.21 9.15 -17.96
N ALA A 34 5.97 8.18 -17.09
CA ALA A 34 6.98 7.22 -16.67
C ALA A 34 6.43 5.79 -16.50
N THR A 35 5.16 5.55 -16.86
CA THR A 35 4.50 4.25 -16.66
C THR A 35 5.22 3.12 -17.39
N ASN A 36 5.72 3.35 -18.60
CA ASN A 36 6.56 2.41 -19.35
C ASN A 36 8.05 2.78 -19.32
N GLY A 37 8.46 3.61 -18.37
CA GLY A 37 9.84 4.01 -18.20
C GLY A 37 10.72 2.90 -17.58
N PRO A 38 12.07 3.07 -17.63
CA PRO A 38 13.01 2.03 -17.19
C PRO A 38 12.78 1.57 -15.74
N ALA A 39 12.43 2.47 -14.84
CA ALA A 39 12.18 2.14 -13.44
C ALA A 39 10.94 1.26 -13.26
N ALA A 40 9.83 1.58 -13.95
CA ALA A 40 8.59 0.81 -13.89
C ALA A 40 8.78 -0.59 -14.52
N VAL A 41 9.38 -0.67 -15.69
CA VAL A 41 9.69 -1.95 -16.36
C VAL A 41 10.62 -2.80 -15.49
N TYR A 42 11.64 -2.21 -14.86
CA TYR A 42 12.51 -2.92 -13.93
C TYR A 42 11.72 -3.47 -12.73
N ALA A 43 10.85 -2.67 -12.14
CA ALA A 43 10.04 -3.08 -10.99
C ALA A 43 9.13 -4.27 -11.35
N ILE A 44 8.43 -4.22 -12.47
CA ILE A 44 7.56 -5.31 -12.94
C ILE A 44 8.36 -6.57 -13.29
N ARG A 45 9.53 -6.44 -13.91
CA ARG A 45 10.43 -7.57 -14.15
C ARG A 45 10.88 -8.22 -12.84
N LYS A 46 11.24 -7.43 -11.83
CA LYS A 46 11.62 -7.94 -10.51
C LYS A 46 10.45 -8.58 -9.79
N TRP A 47 9.26 -8.02 -9.91
CA TRP A 47 8.04 -8.63 -9.39
C TRP A 47 7.81 -10.01 -10.00
N ASP A 48 7.86 -10.14 -11.32
CA ASP A 48 7.68 -11.43 -12.01
C ASP A 48 8.75 -12.45 -11.62
N GLU A 49 10.03 -12.04 -11.58
CA GLU A 49 11.14 -12.87 -11.11
C GLU A 49 10.90 -13.41 -9.69
N TRP A 50 10.51 -12.53 -8.75
CA TRP A 50 10.29 -12.92 -7.36
C TRP A 50 9.04 -13.79 -7.20
N LEU A 51 8.00 -13.48 -7.94
CA LEU A 51 6.76 -14.27 -7.92
C LEU A 51 7.03 -15.72 -8.37
N ARG A 52 7.85 -15.92 -9.41
CA ARG A 52 8.18 -17.25 -9.92
C ARG A 52 9.20 -17.99 -9.07
N ALA A 53 10.21 -17.30 -8.56
CA ALA A 53 11.35 -17.94 -7.90
C ALA A 53 11.15 -18.16 -6.40
N TYR A 54 10.41 -17.27 -5.71
CA TYR A 54 10.42 -17.22 -4.25
C TYR A 54 9.03 -17.17 -3.61
N ALA A 55 7.97 -16.87 -4.36
CA ALA A 55 6.64 -16.79 -3.79
C ALA A 55 6.04 -18.19 -3.57
N PRO A 56 5.11 -18.34 -2.61
CA PRO A 56 4.40 -19.59 -2.41
C PRO A 56 3.64 -20.03 -3.66
N PRO A 57 3.42 -21.33 -3.86
CA PRO A 57 2.56 -21.82 -4.95
C PRO A 57 1.19 -21.14 -4.92
N GLY A 58 0.74 -20.67 -6.06
CA GLY A 58 -0.55 -19.98 -6.19
C GLY A 58 -0.55 -18.49 -5.81
N ALA A 59 0.58 -17.91 -5.40
CA ALA A 59 0.67 -16.50 -4.99
C ALA A 59 0.15 -15.51 -6.05
N ALA A 60 0.33 -15.82 -7.33
CA ALA A 60 -0.17 -14.99 -8.44
C ALA A 60 -1.70 -14.83 -8.47
N ALA A 61 -2.43 -15.77 -7.86
CA ALA A 61 -3.90 -15.78 -7.80
C ALA A 61 -4.46 -15.42 -6.42
N MET A 62 -3.61 -15.13 -5.43
CA MET A 62 -4.03 -14.78 -4.08
C MET A 62 -4.62 -13.38 -4.02
N ASP A 63 -5.76 -13.25 -3.40
CA ASP A 63 -6.31 -11.96 -3.01
C ASP A 63 -5.70 -11.45 -1.69
N PHE A 64 -6.15 -10.28 -1.25
CA PHE A 64 -5.71 -9.65 -0.01
C PHE A 64 -5.88 -10.56 1.22
N TYR A 65 -7.04 -11.20 1.36
CA TYR A 65 -7.35 -12.03 2.54
C TYR A 65 -6.61 -13.37 2.51
N GLN A 66 -6.38 -13.93 1.34
CA GLN A 66 -5.61 -15.16 1.15
C GLN A 66 -4.12 -14.95 1.42
N SER A 67 -3.58 -13.77 1.13
CA SER A 67 -2.16 -13.45 1.36
C SER A 67 -1.84 -13.11 2.82
N LEU A 68 -2.82 -12.61 3.61
CA LEU A 68 -2.62 -12.24 5.01
C LEU A 68 -2.03 -13.35 5.88
N PRO A 69 -2.53 -14.60 5.86
CA PRO A 69 -2.00 -15.67 6.70
C PRO A 69 -0.67 -16.26 6.21
N SER A 70 -0.17 -15.84 5.05
CA SER A 70 1.04 -16.43 4.48
C SER A 70 2.26 -16.28 5.39
N LEU A 71 2.45 -15.12 6.00
CA LEU A 71 3.57 -14.90 6.92
C LEU A 71 3.38 -15.66 8.24
N SER A 72 2.16 -15.72 8.79
CA SER A 72 1.88 -16.43 10.05
C SER A 72 2.05 -17.94 9.94
N SER A 73 1.99 -18.50 8.73
CA SER A 73 2.26 -19.92 8.47
C SER A 73 3.72 -20.32 8.71
N GLY A 74 4.65 -19.36 8.75
CA GLY A 74 6.08 -19.61 8.87
C GLY A 74 6.77 -20.08 7.57
N ASN A 75 6.03 -20.16 6.46
CA ASN A 75 6.57 -20.60 5.17
C ASN A 75 7.12 -19.45 4.32
N VAL A 76 6.94 -18.21 4.77
CA VAL A 76 7.36 -16.99 4.07
C VAL A 76 8.28 -16.20 4.98
N ALA A 77 9.50 -15.94 4.52
CA ALA A 77 10.49 -15.18 5.28
C ALA A 77 10.29 -13.66 5.20
N GLN A 78 9.72 -13.17 4.10
CA GLN A 78 9.50 -11.74 3.86
C GLN A 78 8.15 -11.53 3.17
N GLN A 79 7.46 -10.45 3.55
CA GLN A 79 6.23 -10.02 2.88
C GLN A 79 6.18 -8.49 2.84
N ILE A 80 5.85 -7.94 1.67
CA ILE A 80 5.54 -6.51 1.51
C ILE A 80 4.03 -6.38 1.61
N PHE A 81 3.58 -5.65 2.63
CA PHE A 81 2.15 -5.52 2.92
C PHE A 81 1.86 -4.29 3.77
N TRP A 82 0.58 -3.97 4.02
CA TRP A 82 0.20 -2.95 4.99
C TRP A 82 0.53 -3.43 6.40
N TYR A 83 1.38 -2.72 7.11
CA TYR A 83 1.82 -3.21 8.44
C TYR A 83 0.74 -3.16 9.52
N THR A 84 -0.31 -2.37 9.37
CA THR A 84 -1.47 -2.48 10.26
C THR A 84 -2.21 -3.81 10.09
N ALA A 85 -2.13 -4.43 8.92
CA ALA A 85 -2.67 -5.77 8.68
C ALA A 85 -1.83 -6.87 9.34
N PHE A 86 -0.52 -6.69 9.42
CA PHE A 86 0.36 -7.65 10.08
C PHE A 86 0.03 -7.86 11.56
N THR A 87 -0.32 -6.80 12.29
CA THR A 87 -0.60 -6.92 13.72
C THR A 87 -1.81 -7.79 14.03
N ALA A 88 -2.82 -7.82 13.17
CA ALA A 88 -4.02 -8.63 13.40
C ALA A 88 -3.74 -10.15 13.32
N SER A 89 -2.82 -10.57 12.46
CA SER A 89 -2.55 -11.97 12.17
C SER A 89 -1.22 -12.49 12.73
N LEU A 90 -0.33 -11.61 13.16
CA LEU A 90 1.04 -12.00 13.53
C LEU A 90 1.37 -11.85 15.01
N VAL A 91 0.42 -11.42 15.84
CA VAL A 91 0.61 -11.29 17.29
C VAL A 91 -0.28 -12.26 18.06
N GLY A 92 0.20 -12.68 19.22
CA GLY A 92 -0.57 -13.53 20.14
C GLY A 92 -0.27 -15.02 20.03
N LYS A 93 -0.83 -15.75 20.98
CA LYS A 93 -0.56 -17.19 21.20
C LYS A 93 -1.50 -18.11 20.42
N ASP A 94 -1.80 -17.77 19.17
CA ASP A 94 -2.54 -18.69 18.29
C ASP A 94 -1.63 -19.87 17.94
N PRO A 95 -2.05 -21.12 18.16
CA PRO A 95 -1.28 -22.32 17.79
C PRO A 95 -0.95 -22.39 16.29
N ASN A 96 -1.74 -21.73 15.45
CA ASN A 96 -1.49 -21.66 14.02
C ASN A 96 -0.46 -20.58 13.63
N ASN A 97 -0.12 -19.68 14.55
CA ASN A 97 0.88 -18.66 14.32
C ASN A 97 2.28 -19.23 14.56
N LYS A 98 2.99 -19.53 13.50
CA LYS A 98 4.34 -20.12 13.53
C LYS A 98 5.46 -19.09 13.61
N VAL A 99 5.14 -17.81 13.62
CA VAL A 99 6.11 -16.71 13.64
C VAL A 99 6.14 -15.98 14.99
N VAL A 100 5.70 -16.65 16.03
CA VAL A 100 5.87 -16.24 17.44
C VAL A 100 6.53 -17.37 18.23
N ASP A 101 7.26 -17.01 19.29
CA ASP A 101 7.84 -17.97 20.23
C ASP A 101 6.79 -18.53 21.22
N ALA A 102 7.22 -19.43 22.10
CA ALA A 102 6.37 -20.04 23.11
C ALA A 102 5.75 -19.02 24.11
N ASN A 103 6.32 -17.83 24.21
CA ASN A 103 5.82 -16.74 25.05
C ASN A 103 4.87 -15.81 24.29
N GLY A 104 4.68 -16.04 22.99
CA GLY A 104 3.88 -15.18 22.09
C GLY A 104 4.65 -13.96 21.59
N MET A 105 5.98 -13.97 21.69
CA MET A 105 6.83 -12.89 21.19
C MET A 105 7.13 -13.08 19.70
N PRO A 106 7.09 -12.00 18.89
CA PRO A 106 7.28 -12.10 17.46
C PRO A 106 8.70 -12.51 17.08
N LEU A 107 8.82 -13.48 16.20
CA LEU A 107 10.05 -13.89 15.52
C LEU A 107 10.34 -13.05 14.26
N TRP A 108 9.51 -12.07 13.97
CA TRP A 108 9.57 -11.18 12.81
C TRP A 108 9.78 -9.71 13.25
N ARG A 109 10.16 -8.88 12.30
CA ARG A 109 10.30 -7.43 12.48
C ARG A 109 9.74 -6.68 11.28
N MET A 110 9.16 -5.52 11.54
CA MET A 110 8.80 -4.56 10.51
C MET A 110 10.01 -3.72 10.12
N GLY A 111 10.09 -3.42 8.82
CA GLY A 111 11.08 -2.53 8.25
C GLY A 111 10.45 -1.69 7.14
N PRO A 112 11.12 -0.64 6.68
CA PRO A 112 10.70 0.10 5.49
C PRO A 112 10.80 -0.80 4.25
N SER A 113 10.03 -0.49 3.22
CA SER A 113 10.17 -1.13 1.91
C SER A 113 11.60 -0.96 1.37
N PRO A 114 12.13 -1.96 0.66
CA PRO A 114 13.49 -1.90 0.14
C PRO A 114 13.65 -0.81 -0.93
N LYS A 115 14.82 -0.19 -0.95
CA LYS A 115 15.21 0.76 -1.99
C LYS A 115 15.70 0.00 -3.22
N GLY A 116 15.20 0.35 -4.39
CA GLY A 116 15.67 -0.19 -5.66
C GLY A 116 16.78 0.67 -6.29
N PRO A 117 17.36 0.23 -7.42
CA PRO A 117 18.45 0.94 -8.10
C PRO A 117 18.04 2.29 -8.68
N TYR A 118 16.75 2.53 -8.85
CA TYR A 118 16.21 3.81 -9.33
C TYR A 118 15.76 4.75 -8.19
N TRP A 119 15.97 4.33 -6.93
CA TRP A 119 15.61 5.16 -5.79
C TRP A 119 16.68 6.25 -5.58
N GLU A 120 16.24 7.49 -5.42
CA GLU A 120 17.08 8.62 -5.06
C GLU A 120 16.62 9.25 -3.75
N GLU A 121 17.53 9.98 -3.09
CA GLU A 121 17.23 10.67 -1.83
C GLU A 121 16.05 11.65 -2.00
N GLY A 122 15.07 11.53 -1.08
CA GLY A 122 13.83 12.28 -1.12
C GLY A 122 12.67 11.62 -1.86
N MET A 123 12.91 10.51 -2.58
CA MET A 123 11.83 9.70 -3.14
C MET A 123 11.08 8.93 -2.04
N LYS A 124 9.81 8.64 -2.29
CA LYS A 124 8.98 7.82 -1.39
C LYS A 124 9.20 6.33 -1.67
N LEU A 125 9.05 5.51 -0.64
CA LEU A 125 9.23 4.05 -0.70
C LEU A 125 7.92 3.27 -0.69
N GLY A 126 6.82 3.93 -0.52
CA GLY A 126 5.51 3.32 -0.45
C GLY A 126 4.44 4.36 -0.29
N TYR A 127 3.21 3.92 -0.17
CA TYR A 127 2.07 4.79 0.07
C TYR A 127 1.41 4.49 1.41
N GLN A 128 0.73 5.48 1.95
CA GLN A 128 -0.12 5.32 3.11
C GLN A 128 -1.57 5.43 2.68
N ASP A 129 -2.31 4.35 2.84
CA ASP A 129 -3.73 4.32 2.59
C ASP A 129 -4.50 5.12 3.65
N VAL A 130 -5.38 5.99 3.21
CA VAL A 130 -6.21 6.85 4.06
C VAL A 130 -7.67 6.67 3.69
N GLY A 131 -8.27 5.61 4.22
CA GLY A 131 -9.71 5.39 4.08
C GLY A 131 -10.50 6.48 4.81
N SER A 132 -11.48 7.06 4.14
CA SER A 132 -12.36 8.09 4.67
C SER A 132 -13.81 7.73 4.51
N TRP A 133 -14.64 8.11 5.48
CA TRP A 133 -16.09 8.02 5.35
C TRP A 133 -16.63 9.29 4.73
N THR A 134 -17.50 9.12 3.74
CA THR A 134 -18.21 10.21 3.09
C THR A 134 -19.70 10.12 3.38
N LEU A 135 -20.35 11.26 3.45
CA LEU A 135 -21.79 11.36 3.66
C LEU A 135 -22.42 11.94 2.40
N PHE A 136 -23.29 11.17 1.76
CA PHE A 136 -23.98 11.62 0.56
C PHE A 136 -24.97 12.75 0.88
N LYS A 137 -24.97 13.78 0.06
CA LYS A 137 -25.88 14.92 0.19
C LYS A 137 -27.35 14.49 0.04
N SER A 138 -27.60 13.48 -0.78
CA SER A 138 -28.94 12.90 -1.02
C SER A 138 -29.49 12.07 0.13
N THR A 139 -28.65 11.69 1.12
CA THR A 139 -29.11 10.94 2.28
C THR A 139 -29.93 11.86 3.19
N ASP A 140 -31.00 11.34 3.76
CA ASP A 140 -31.83 12.00 4.76
C ASP A 140 -31.00 12.59 5.91
N VAL A 141 -31.43 13.74 6.42
CA VAL A 141 -30.69 14.52 7.43
C VAL A 141 -30.48 13.74 8.72
N GLU A 142 -31.49 13.02 9.19
CA GLU A 142 -31.40 12.26 10.45
C GLU A 142 -30.44 11.06 10.31
N ARG A 143 -30.48 10.39 9.17
CA ARG A 143 -29.51 9.33 8.85
C ARG A 143 -28.09 9.87 8.73
N ARG A 144 -27.90 11.04 8.14
CA ARG A 144 -26.58 11.68 8.08
C ARG A 144 -26.06 12.03 9.47
N LYS A 145 -26.93 12.56 10.36
CA LYS A 145 -26.56 12.81 11.77
C LYS A 145 -26.14 11.52 12.48
N ALA A 146 -26.92 10.45 12.34
CA ALA A 146 -26.60 9.16 12.93
C ALA A 146 -25.24 8.61 12.41
N ALA A 147 -25.02 8.66 11.10
CA ALA A 147 -23.78 8.23 10.49
C ALA A 147 -22.57 9.07 10.96
N TRP A 148 -22.76 10.39 11.12
CA TRP A 148 -21.74 11.28 11.66
C TRP A 148 -21.38 10.95 13.11
N LEU A 149 -22.38 10.71 13.96
CA LEU A 149 -22.17 10.32 15.35
C LEU A 149 -21.44 8.97 15.44
N TYR A 150 -21.80 8.02 14.59
CA TYR A 150 -21.10 6.74 14.49
C TYR A 150 -19.63 6.93 14.05
N ALA A 151 -19.39 7.78 13.05
CA ALA A 151 -18.03 8.08 12.59
C ALA A 151 -17.19 8.70 13.71
N GLN A 152 -17.74 9.67 14.44
CA GLN A 152 -17.06 10.27 15.59
C GLN A 152 -16.75 9.24 16.70
N PHE A 153 -17.72 8.36 17.00
CA PHE A 153 -17.52 7.27 17.95
C PHE A 153 -16.38 6.33 17.49
N ALA A 154 -16.43 5.86 16.25
CA ALA A 154 -15.50 4.89 15.70
C ALA A 154 -14.05 5.39 15.66
N VAL A 155 -13.83 6.71 15.53
CA VAL A 155 -12.50 7.33 15.56
C VAL A 155 -12.18 8.02 16.88
N SER A 156 -12.99 7.86 17.92
CA SER A 156 -12.71 8.45 19.23
C SER A 156 -11.42 7.89 19.85
N LYS A 157 -10.81 8.63 20.77
CA LYS A 157 -9.55 8.20 21.41
C LYS A 157 -9.66 6.85 22.08
N THR A 158 -10.76 6.62 22.81
CA THR A 158 -11.00 5.37 23.55
C THR A 158 -11.22 4.18 22.61
N VAL A 159 -12.05 4.36 21.58
CA VAL A 159 -12.32 3.28 20.61
C VAL A 159 -11.08 2.99 19.77
N SER A 160 -10.33 4.01 19.35
CA SER A 160 -9.06 3.81 18.63
C SER A 160 -8.04 3.03 19.46
N LEU A 161 -7.96 3.28 20.77
CA LEU A 161 -7.09 2.52 21.65
C LEU A 161 -7.54 1.06 21.77
N LYS A 162 -8.84 0.81 21.99
CA LYS A 162 -9.39 -0.56 22.05
C LYS A 162 -9.20 -1.33 20.73
N LYS A 163 -9.36 -0.67 19.58
CA LYS A 163 -9.06 -1.27 18.27
C LYS A 163 -7.59 -1.70 18.16
N ALA A 164 -6.67 -0.83 18.58
CA ALA A 164 -5.24 -1.14 18.58
C ALA A 164 -4.90 -2.33 19.47
N ASP A 165 -5.57 -2.48 20.62
CA ASP A 165 -5.36 -3.60 21.55
C ASP A 165 -5.72 -4.95 20.96
N VAL A 166 -6.71 -5.00 20.07
CA VAL A 166 -7.13 -6.23 19.37
C VAL A 166 -6.51 -6.37 17.97
N GLY A 167 -5.49 -5.57 17.67
CA GLY A 167 -4.75 -5.66 16.40
C GLY A 167 -5.41 -4.97 15.20
N LEU A 168 -6.49 -4.21 15.42
CA LEU A 168 -7.13 -3.47 14.34
C LEU A 168 -6.42 -2.14 14.06
N THR A 169 -6.57 -1.66 12.84
CA THR A 169 -5.99 -0.39 12.40
C THR A 169 -6.50 0.79 13.24
N PHE A 170 -5.59 1.64 13.65
CA PHE A 170 -5.84 2.87 14.38
C PHE A 170 -5.38 4.08 13.56
N VAL A 171 -6.07 5.21 13.75
CA VAL A 171 -5.84 6.43 12.95
C VAL A 171 -5.36 7.62 13.78
N ARG A 172 -5.07 7.42 15.07
CA ARG A 172 -4.74 8.52 15.98
C ARG A 172 -3.32 8.44 16.51
N LYS A 173 -2.58 9.54 16.40
CA LYS A 173 -1.27 9.72 17.06
C LYS A 173 -1.34 9.48 18.58
N SER A 174 -2.48 9.86 19.21
CA SER A 174 -2.70 9.62 20.64
C SER A 174 -2.69 8.13 21.01
N THR A 175 -3.10 7.24 20.11
CA THR A 175 -3.04 5.78 20.34
C THR A 175 -1.60 5.29 20.37
N VAL A 176 -0.80 5.68 19.38
CA VAL A 176 0.64 5.30 19.29
C VAL A 176 1.41 5.75 20.50
N ASN A 177 1.05 6.90 21.08
CA ASN A 177 1.73 7.49 22.24
C ASN A 177 1.10 7.09 23.57
N HIS A 178 0.02 6.30 23.59
CA HIS A 178 -0.66 5.92 24.82
C HIS A 178 0.16 4.90 25.60
N LYS A 179 0.33 5.10 26.92
CA LYS A 179 1.15 4.23 27.77
C LYS A 179 0.74 2.75 27.70
N HIS A 180 -0.56 2.49 27.70
CA HIS A 180 -1.10 1.12 27.61
C HIS A 180 -0.67 0.43 26.32
N PHE A 181 -0.84 1.10 25.17
CA PHE A 181 -0.44 0.54 23.88
C PHE A 181 1.09 0.42 23.75
N THR A 182 1.84 1.40 24.29
CA THR A 182 3.31 1.38 24.29
C THR A 182 3.89 0.19 25.06
N LYS A 183 3.24 -0.26 26.13
CA LYS A 183 3.69 -1.45 26.89
C LYS A 183 3.69 -2.72 26.03
N ARG A 184 2.90 -2.77 24.98
CA ARG A 184 2.82 -3.88 24.04
C ARG A 184 3.86 -3.80 22.91
N ALA A 185 4.69 -2.77 22.86
CA ALA A 185 5.70 -2.60 21.81
C ALA A 185 6.53 -3.87 21.53
N PRO A 186 7.00 -4.62 22.55
CA PRO A 186 7.74 -5.86 22.32
C PRO A 186 6.95 -6.93 21.55
N GLU A 187 5.62 -6.97 21.72
CA GLU A 187 4.72 -7.94 21.08
C GLU A 187 4.35 -7.58 19.64
N LEU A 188 4.70 -6.38 19.18
CA LEU A 188 4.22 -5.79 17.95
C LEU A 188 5.30 -5.68 16.85
N GLY A 189 6.39 -6.47 16.97
CA GLY A 189 7.39 -6.64 15.91
C GLY A 189 8.03 -5.35 15.35
N GLY A 190 8.07 -4.27 16.14
CA GLY A 190 8.63 -2.98 15.73
C GLY A 190 7.60 -1.97 15.17
N LEU A 191 6.31 -2.27 15.25
CA LEU A 191 5.25 -1.38 14.76
C LEU A 191 5.28 0.01 15.42
N ILE A 192 5.40 0.05 16.73
CA ILE A 192 5.38 1.31 17.49
C ILE A 192 6.63 2.13 17.18
N GLU A 193 7.78 1.49 17.16
CA GLU A 193 9.06 2.09 16.81
C GLU A 193 9.00 2.66 15.38
N PHE A 194 8.46 1.91 14.44
CA PHE A 194 8.27 2.36 13.07
C PHE A 194 7.39 3.63 13.00
N TYR A 195 6.24 3.64 13.65
CA TYR A 195 5.35 4.82 13.68
C TYR A 195 5.95 6.04 14.35
N ARG A 196 6.94 5.86 15.25
CA ARG A 196 7.65 6.95 15.93
C ARG A 196 8.93 7.38 15.23
N SER A 197 9.41 6.59 14.28
CA SER A 197 10.61 6.90 13.52
C SER A 197 10.34 7.82 12.34
N ASP A 198 11.41 8.38 11.77
CA ASP A 198 11.35 9.17 10.54
C ASP A 198 11.08 8.32 9.30
N ASN A 199 11.20 6.99 9.41
CA ASN A 199 10.89 6.05 8.31
C ASN A 199 9.44 6.19 7.80
N ARG A 200 8.50 6.60 8.64
CA ARG A 200 7.13 6.91 8.24
C ARG A 200 7.03 8.08 7.25
N ASN A 201 8.05 8.94 7.18
CA ASN A 201 8.06 10.12 6.31
C ASN A 201 8.43 9.78 4.86
N VAL A 202 8.89 8.55 4.62
CA VAL A 202 9.22 8.07 3.27
C VAL A 202 7.98 7.59 2.49
N TRP A 203 6.80 7.86 2.98
CA TRP A 203 5.54 7.49 2.35
C TRP A 203 4.80 8.66 1.77
N SER A 204 4.16 8.40 0.63
CA SER A 204 3.21 9.29 -0.01
C SER A 204 1.80 9.00 0.51
N PRO A 205 0.94 9.99 0.72
CA PRO A 205 -0.50 9.76 0.82
C PRO A 205 -1.00 9.08 -0.44
N THR A 206 -1.91 8.12 -0.30
CA THR A 206 -2.61 7.55 -1.46
C THR A 206 -3.68 8.49 -1.96
N GLY A 207 -3.96 8.34 -3.20
CA GLY A 207 -5.03 9.00 -3.91
C GLY A 207 -4.46 9.72 -5.12
N ILE A 208 -4.67 9.09 -6.27
CA ILE A 208 -4.42 9.72 -7.54
C ILE A 208 -5.63 10.60 -7.81
N ASN A 209 -5.42 11.92 -7.83
CA ASN A 209 -6.44 12.88 -8.24
C ASN A 209 -6.49 12.97 -9.77
N VAL A 210 -6.71 11.84 -10.42
CA VAL A 210 -6.82 11.74 -11.87
C VAL A 210 -8.27 11.38 -12.21
N PRO A 211 -8.89 12.04 -13.17
CA PRO A 211 -10.18 11.59 -13.72
C PRO A 211 -10.08 10.12 -14.16
N ASP A 212 -11.19 9.41 -14.08
CA ASP A 212 -11.28 7.99 -14.48
C ASP A 212 -10.35 7.02 -13.74
N TYR A 213 -9.88 7.39 -12.53
CA TYR A 213 -9.05 6.54 -11.68
C TYR A 213 -9.50 5.06 -11.62
N PRO A 214 -10.79 4.72 -11.42
CA PRO A 214 -11.20 3.31 -11.38
C PRO A 214 -10.89 2.55 -12.67
N LYS A 215 -11.00 3.19 -13.82
CA LYS A 215 -10.69 2.59 -15.12
C LYS A 215 -9.18 2.42 -15.29
N LEU A 216 -8.39 3.42 -14.93
CA LEU A 216 -6.93 3.33 -14.94
C LEU A 216 -6.41 2.22 -14.02
N ALA A 217 -7.00 2.11 -12.81
CA ALA A 217 -6.68 1.03 -11.88
C ALA A 217 -7.00 -0.36 -12.48
N GLN A 218 -8.13 -0.50 -13.16
CA GLN A 218 -8.50 -1.74 -13.83
C GLN A 218 -7.48 -2.13 -14.91
N LEU A 219 -7.00 -1.19 -15.70
CA LEU A 219 -5.96 -1.45 -16.70
C LEU A 219 -4.68 -2.00 -16.05
N TRP A 220 -4.23 -1.42 -14.93
CA TRP A 220 -3.09 -1.93 -14.18
C TRP A 220 -3.26 -3.41 -13.82
N TRP A 221 -4.40 -3.78 -13.25
CA TRP A 221 -4.65 -5.16 -12.83
C TRP A 221 -4.65 -6.13 -14.00
N GLN A 222 -5.26 -5.73 -15.13
CA GLN A 222 -5.33 -6.55 -16.33
C GLN A 222 -3.93 -6.79 -16.92
N HIS A 223 -3.15 -5.74 -17.09
CA HIS A 223 -1.82 -5.83 -17.70
C HIS A 223 -0.81 -6.55 -16.78
N ILE A 224 -0.85 -6.34 -15.47
CA ILE A 224 -0.01 -7.14 -14.55
C ILE A 224 -0.38 -8.63 -14.64
N GLY A 225 -1.65 -8.96 -14.82
CA GLY A 225 -2.09 -10.33 -15.09
C GLY A 225 -1.45 -10.94 -16.34
N GLU A 226 -1.22 -10.15 -17.39
CA GLU A 226 -0.55 -10.61 -18.61
C GLU A 226 0.93 -10.99 -18.36
N VAL A 227 1.63 -10.26 -17.50
CA VAL A 227 3.00 -10.63 -17.07
C VAL A 227 2.97 -11.90 -16.24
N ASN A 228 2.08 -11.97 -15.26
CA ASN A 228 1.96 -13.13 -14.38
C ASN A 228 1.66 -14.43 -15.14
N SER A 229 0.85 -14.35 -16.21
CA SER A 229 0.53 -15.47 -17.09
C SER A 229 1.64 -15.79 -18.10
N GLY A 230 2.61 -14.90 -18.28
CA GLY A 230 3.67 -15.03 -19.28
C GLY A 230 3.20 -14.73 -20.71
N THR A 231 2.06 -14.07 -20.87
CA THR A 231 1.50 -13.72 -22.19
C THR A 231 2.35 -12.66 -22.88
N PHE A 232 2.83 -11.66 -22.12
CA PHE A 232 3.69 -10.60 -22.62
C PHE A 232 4.89 -10.39 -21.70
N THR A 233 5.97 -9.87 -22.26
CA THR A 233 7.13 -9.44 -21.47
C THR A 233 6.79 -8.19 -20.65
N PRO A 234 7.50 -7.92 -19.55
CA PRO A 234 7.30 -6.69 -18.78
C PRO A 234 7.34 -5.40 -19.60
N GLN A 235 8.25 -5.29 -20.57
CA GLN A 235 8.30 -4.12 -21.45
C GLN A 235 7.06 -3.99 -22.31
N GLN A 236 6.68 -5.06 -23.01
CA GLN A 236 5.49 -5.06 -23.87
C GLN A 236 4.23 -4.73 -23.08
N THR A 237 4.10 -5.30 -21.88
CA THR A 237 2.97 -5.02 -21.01
C THR A 237 2.91 -3.56 -20.59
N MET A 238 4.04 -2.98 -20.16
CA MET A 238 4.07 -1.60 -19.70
C MET A 238 3.86 -0.59 -20.84
N ASP A 239 4.34 -0.91 -22.06
CA ASP A 239 4.08 -0.09 -23.23
C ASP A 239 2.57 -0.07 -23.56
N ARG A 240 1.93 -1.23 -23.60
CA ARG A 240 0.49 -1.36 -23.83
C ARG A 240 -0.33 -0.66 -22.73
N LEU A 241 0.05 -0.87 -21.47
CA LEU A 241 -0.62 -0.19 -20.36
C LEU A 241 -0.54 1.32 -20.51
N ALA A 242 0.64 1.87 -20.78
CA ALA A 242 0.83 3.31 -20.94
C ALA A 242 0.01 3.88 -22.09
N ASP A 243 -0.03 3.19 -23.23
CA ASP A 243 -0.83 3.61 -24.40
C ASP A 243 -2.34 3.57 -24.10
N GLU A 244 -2.83 2.53 -23.44
CA GLU A 244 -4.24 2.42 -23.07
C GLU A 244 -4.64 3.45 -21.99
N MET A 245 -3.75 3.75 -21.04
CA MET A 245 -3.97 4.83 -20.07
C MET A 245 -4.05 6.19 -20.77
N ASP A 246 -3.18 6.44 -21.73
CA ASP A 246 -3.20 7.69 -22.52
C ASP A 246 -4.49 7.86 -23.32
N LEU A 247 -5.05 6.76 -23.86
CA LEU A 247 -6.35 6.77 -24.53
C LEU A 247 -7.51 7.09 -23.58
N VAL A 248 -7.44 6.65 -22.33
CA VAL A 248 -8.48 6.96 -21.33
C VAL A 248 -8.42 8.41 -20.89
N MET A 249 -7.21 9.00 -20.86
CA MET A 249 -6.97 10.37 -20.40
C MET A 249 -7.05 11.43 -21.52
N SER A 250 -7.24 11.04 -22.78
CA SER A 250 -7.28 11.94 -23.93
C SER A 250 -8.61 12.67 -24.17
#